data_9c9ac4b982b4a11600ba6a0e25b3d1ce
#
_entry.id   9c9ac4b982b4a11600ba6a0e25b3d1ce
#
_cell.length_a   1.000
_cell.length_b   1.000
_cell.length_c   1.000
_cell.angle_alpha   90.00
_cell.angle_beta   90.00
_cell.angle_gamma   90.00
#
_symmetry.space_group_name_H-M   'P 1'
#
loop_
_entity.id
_entity.type
_entity.pdbx_description
1 polymer ?
#
loop_
_entity_poly.entity_id
_entity_poly.type
_entity_poly.pdbx_seq_one_letter_code
_entity_poly.pdbx_strand_id
1 'polypeptide(L)'
;MPLGTTLWYYHKVEFIESQPFTRKLHRLADDGADQVLRAIQQDLERKPDRGAMVPGLGCVRKARIANPGRGKGKRGGYRYLYLYLETRQHIHLLLLLDKNEQEDASEEQRKQIRHWAAQLKRDAGD
;
A
#
# COMPACT_ATOMS: atom_id res chain seq x y z
N MET A 1 -29.46 -17.76 -8.65
CA MET A 1 -28.95 -17.55 -8.36
C MET A 1 -28.68 -17.12 -7.96
N PRO A 2 -28.65 -17.45 -7.87
CA PRO A 2 -28.07 -17.14 -7.42
C PRO A 2 -27.44 -16.76 -7.22
N LEU A 3 -27.54 -17.10 -7.28
CA LEU A 3 -26.62 -16.78 -7.03
C LEU A 3 -25.91 -16.21 -6.76
N GLY A 4 -26.12 -16.35 -6.94
CA GLY A 4 -25.25 -15.89 -6.61
C GLY A 4 -24.58 -15.47 -6.35
N THR A 5 -24.53 -15.61 -6.25
CA THR A 5 -23.76 -15.33 -5.90
C THR A 5 -22.90 -14.79 -5.71
N THR A 6 -22.93 -14.88 -5.61
CA THR A 6 -22.14 -14.44 -5.32
C THR A 6 -21.15 -14.05 -5.35
N LEU A 7 -20.80 -14.22 -5.59
CA LEU A 7 -19.80 -14.10 -5.57
C LEU A 7 -19.14 -13.24 -5.30
N TRP A 8 -19.11 -12.75 -4.85
CA TRP A 8 -18.56 -11.96 -4.51
C TRP A 8 -17.53 -11.67 -4.45
N TYR A 9 -17.34 -12.02 -4.50
CA TYR A 9 -16.53 -11.98 -4.67
C TYR A 9 -15.92 -11.39 -5.03
N TYR A 10 -16.05 -11.79 -5.06
CA TYR A 10 -15.98 -11.11 -5.47
C TYR A 10 -15.41 -9.93 -5.52
N HIS A 11 -15.13 -9.47 -4.78
CA HIS A 11 -14.58 -8.19 -4.81
C HIS A 11 -13.21 -8.16 -4.32
N LYS A 12 -12.37 -8.86 -5.02
CA LYS A 12 -10.99 -8.74 -4.73
C LYS A 12 -10.49 -7.48 -5.32
N VAL A 13 -9.78 -6.70 -4.49
CA VAL A 13 -9.04 -5.56 -5.00
C VAL A 13 -7.84 -6.06 -5.78
N GLU A 14 -7.45 -5.28 -6.78
CA GLU A 14 -6.20 -5.53 -7.49
C GLU A 14 -5.11 -4.67 -6.88
N PHE A 15 -3.93 -5.26 -6.67
CA PHE A 15 -2.79 -4.55 -6.13
C PHE A 15 -1.83 -4.20 -7.25
N ILE A 16 -1.45 -2.94 -7.34
CA ILE A 16 -0.53 -2.46 -8.33
C ILE A 16 0.66 -1.83 -7.60
N GLU A 17 1.87 -2.35 -7.86
CA GLU A 17 3.07 -1.84 -7.22
C GLU A 17 3.72 -0.79 -8.10
N SER A 18 4.11 0.34 -7.51
CA SER A 18 4.98 1.27 -8.20
C SER A 18 6.39 0.70 -8.24
N GLN A 19 7.21 1.16 -9.17
CA GLN A 19 8.61 0.72 -9.22
C GLN A 19 9.38 1.08 -7.95
N PRO A 20 9.24 2.29 -7.41
CA PRO A 20 9.90 2.61 -6.14
C PRO A 20 9.49 1.69 -5.00
N PHE A 21 8.21 1.31 -4.93
CA PHE A 21 7.77 0.37 -3.91
C PHE A 21 8.45 -0.97 -4.08
N THR A 22 8.43 -1.51 -5.30
CA THR A 22 9.01 -2.82 -5.57
C THR A 22 10.51 -2.84 -5.28
N ARG A 23 11.23 -1.82 -5.72
CA ARG A 23 12.67 -1.74 -5.47
C ARG A 23 12.97 -1.69 -3.98
N LYS A 24 12.22 -0.87 -3.24
CA LYS A 24 12.43 -0.74 -1.81
C LYS A 24 12.12 -2.05 -1.10
N LEU A 25 11.06 -2.72 -1.52
CA LEU A 25 10.66 -4.00 -0.94
C LEU A 25 11.78 -5.02 -1.07
N HIS A 26 12.35 -5.15 -2.27
CA HIS A 26 13.42 -6.11 -2.49
C HIS A 26 14.70 -5.72 -1.74
N ARG A 27 15.00 -4.45 -1.67
CA ARG A 27 16.20 -3.99 -0.95
C ARG A 27 16.08 -4.21 0.55
N LEU A 28 14.92 -3.91 1.10
CA LEU A 28 14.73 -3.95 2.56
C LEU A 28 14.44 -5.35 3.08
N ALA A 29 13.65 -6.11 2.36
CA ALA A 29 13.18 -7.40 2.84
C ALA A 29 13.89 -8.60 2.21
N ASP A 30 14.53 -8.40 1.06
CA ASP A 30 15.33 -9.41 0.37
C ASP A 30 14.56 -10.73 0.25
N ASP A 31 15.02 -11.79 0.90
CA ASP A 31 14.36 -13.09 0.84
C ASP A 31 12.96 -13.08 1.45
N GLY A 32 12.67 -12.11 2.29
CA GLY A 32 11.36 -11.98 2.90
C GLY A 32 10.38 -11.12 2.13
N ALA A 33 10.75 -10.67 0.92
CA ALA A 33 9.92 -9.73 0.15
C ALA A 33 8.52 -10.28 -0.10
N ASP A 34 8.40 -11.54 -0.49
CA ASP A 34 7.10 -12.14 -0.78
C ASP A 34 6.23 -12.21 0.47
N GLN A 35 6.82 -12.50 1.62
CA GLN A 35 6.08 -12.57 2.87
C GLN A 35 5.55 -11.22 3.29
N VAL A 36 6.38 -10.19 3.16
CA VAL A 36 5.98 -8.82 3.49
C VAL A 36 4.85 -8.36 2.57
N LEU A 37 5.02 -8.57 1.27
CA LEU A 37 4.01 -8.17 0.30
C LEU A 37 2.68 -8.89 0.56
N ARG A 38 2.73 -10.19 0.81
CA ARG A 38 1.52 -10.95 1.09
C ARG A 38 0.82 -10.46 2.35
N ALA A 39 1.60 -10.12 3.38
CA ALA A 39 1.04 -9.60 4.62
C ALA A 39 0.34 -8.26 4.39
N ILE A 40 0.93 -7.39 3.60
CA ILE A 40 0.31 -6.12 3.24
C ILE A 40 -1.00 -6.37 2.49
N GLN A 41 -0.96 -7.24 1.49
CA GLN A 41 -2.15 -7.53 0.69
C GLN A 41 -3.27 -8.12 1.53
N GLN A 42 -2.96 -9.06 2.41
CA GLN A 42 -3.97 -9.67 3.28
C GLN A 42 -4.59 -8.64 4.21
N ASP A 43 -3.77 -7.76 4.75
CA ASP A 43 -4.24 -6.74 5.66
C ASP A 43 -5.19 -5.77 4.96
N LEU A 44 -4.83 -5.33 3.76
CA LEU A 44 -5.63 -4.38 3.00
C LEU A 44 -6.86 -5.02 2.35
N GLU A 45 -6.84 -6.31 2.09
CA GLU A 45 -8.04 -7.01 1.63
C GLU A 45 -9.11 -7.02 2.70
N ARG A 46 -8.70 -7.11 3.96
CA ARG A 46 -9.64 -7.05 5.07
C ARG A 46 -10.20 -5.66 5.27
N LYS A 47 -9.35 -4.65 5.11
CA LYS A 47 -9.76 -3.27 5.33
C LYS A 47 -8.95 -2.35 4.43
N PRO A 48 -9.45 -2.07 3.21
CA PRO A 48 -8.70 -1.24 2.26
C PRO A 48 -8.41 0.17 2.75
N ASP A 49 -9.26 0.72 3.62
CA ASP A 49 -9.06 2.06 4.16
C ASP A 49 -8.41 2.04 5.55
N ARG A 50 -7.59 1.02 5.81
CA ARG A 50 -6.96 0.84 7.11
C ARG A 50 -6.07 2.00 7.52
N GLY A 51 -5.28 2.50 6.57
CA GLY A 51 -4.34 3.56 6.88
C GLY A 51 -5.00 4.91 7.02
N ALA A 52 -4.39 5.78 7.82
CA ALA A 52 -4.86 7.15 7.94
C ALA A 52 -4.42 7.95 6.72
N MET A 53 -5.27 8.88 6.29
CA MET A 53 -4.90 9.75 5.18
C MET A 53 -3.76 10.68 5.58
N VAL A 54 -2.80 10.84 4.68
CA VAL A 54 -1.66 11.72 4.90
C VAL A 54 -2.03 13.10 4.39
N PRO A 55 -2.00 14.12 5.25
CA PRO A 55 -2.37 15.47 4.81
C PRO A 55 -1.52 15.93 3.63
N GLY A 56 -2.17 16.52 2.64
CA GLY A 56 -1.47 17.11 1.50
C GLY A 56 -1.04 16.14 0.42
N LEU A 57 -1.39 14.86 0.53
CA LEU A 57 -0.97 13.87 -0.48
C LEU A 57 -2.12 13.34 -1.34
N GLY A 58 -3.28 13.98 -1.30
CA GLY A 58 -4.34 13.62 -2.25
C GLY A 58 -4.93 12.24 -2.03
N CYS A 59 -5.41 11.96 -0.83
CA CYS A 59 -6.05 10.71 -0.45
C CYS A 59 -5.11 9.52 -0.29
N VAL A 60 -3.81 9.74 -0.34
CA VAL A 60 -2.84 8.70 -0.03
C VAL A 60 -2.91 8.38 1.46
N ARG A 61 -2.86 7.10 1.78
CA ARG A 61 -2.93 6.61 3.15
C ARG A 61 -1.61 6.00 3.57
N LYS A 62 -1.36 6.02 4.87
CA LYS A 62 -0.17 5.44 5.46
C LYS A 62 -0.57 4.39 6.47
N ALA A 63 0.04 3.21 6.38
CA ALA A 63 -0.23 2.10 7.28
C ALA A 63 1.08 1.42 7.67
N ARG A 64 0.98 0.50 8.63
CA ARG A 64 2.14 -0.25 9.12
C ARG A 64 1.92 -1.72 8.90
N ILE A 65 3.03 -2.43 8.71
CA ILE A 65 2.99 -3.88 8.60
C ILE A 65 4.18 -4.44 9.38
N ALA A 66 3.96 -5.54 10.08
CA ALA A 66 5.04 -6.21 10.79
C ALA A 66 6.02 -6.79 9.80
N ASN A 67 7.30 -6.82 10.18
CA ASN A 67 8.31 -7.53 9.43
C ASN A 67 8.41 -8.93 10.03
N PRO A 68 7.95 -9.97 9.34
CA PRO A 68 7.97 -11.32 9.92
C PRO A 68 9.37 -11.76 10.33
N GLY A 69 10.40 -11.29 9.64
CA GLY A 69 11.76 -11.65 9.95
C GLY A 69 12.33 -11.01 11.20
N ARG A 70 11.70 -9.95 11.70
CA ARG A 70 12.22 -9.24 12.88
C ARG A 70 11.59 -9.67 14.18
N GLY A 71 10.40 -10.27 14.13
CA GLY A 71 9.72 -10.74 15.32
C GLY A 71 9.34 -9.66 16.31
N LYS A 72 9.21 -8.41 15.87
CA LYS A 72 8.93 -7.28 16.74
C LYS A 72 7.56 -6.68 16.53
N GLY A 73 6.68 -7.38 15.82
CA GLY A 73 5.38 -6.87 15.50
C GLY A 73 5.46 -5.61 14.65
N LYS A 74 4.40 -4.80 14.67
CA LYS A 74 4.34 -3.63 13.82
C LYS A 74 5.35 -2.56 14.17
N ARG A 75 5.85 -2.56 15.39
CA ARG A 75 6.82 -1.56 15.82
C ARG A 75 8.17 -1.73 15.14
N GLY A 76 8.53 -2.97 14.85
CA GLY A 76 9.80 -3.25 14.17
C GLY A 76 9.63 -3.51 12.70
N GLY A 77 8.47 -3.17 12.14
CA GLY A 77 8.17 -3.46 10.76
C GLY A 77 8.36 -2.28 9.83
N TYR A 78 7.52 -2.25 8.82
CA TYR A 78 7.59 -1.24 7.77
C TYR A 78 6.38 -0.34 7.81
N ARG A 79 6.52 0.83 7.23
CA ARG A 79 5.40 1.71 6.89
C ARG A 79 5.27 1.73 5.39
N TYR A 80 4.05 1.88 4.91
CA TYR A 80 3.85 1.97 3.47
C TYR A 80 2.78 3.00 3.17
N LEU A 81 2.94 3.63 2.01
CA LEU A 81 1.99 4.61 1.49
C LEU A 81 1.26 3.98 0.32
N TYR A 82 -0.05 4.14 0.30
CA TYR A 82 -0.86 3.54 -0.76
C TYR A 82 -2.05 4.42 -1.09
N LEU A 83 -2.60 4.19 -2.27
CA LEU A 83 -3.79 4.89 -2.74
C LEU A 83 -4.85 3.85 -3.06
N TYR A 84 -6.01 3.97 -2.40
CA TYR A 84 -7.13 3.08 -2.64
C TYR A 84 -8.12 3.79 -3.56
N LEU A 85 -8.33 3.24 -4.74
CA LEU A 85 -9.32 3.73 -5.70
C LEU A 85 -10.54 2.83 -5.63
N GLU A 86 -11.49 3.22 -4.81
CA GLU A 86 -12.62 2.38 -4.47
C GLU A 86 -13.47 2.04 -5.70
N THR A 87 -13.69 3.00 -6.58
CA THR A 87 -14.52 2.78 -7.76
C THR A 87 -13.94 1.74 -8.69
N ARG A 88 -12.62 1.58 -8.69
CA ARG A 88 -11.92 0.60 -9.52
C ARG A 88 -11.53 -0.64 -8.76
N GLN A 89 -11.68 -0.64 -7.45
CA GLN A 89 -11.19 -1.72 -6.58
C GLN A 89 -9.70 -1.95 -6.81
N HIS A 90 -8.94 -0.86 -6.93
CA HIS A 90 -7.49 -0.90 -7.10
C HIS A 90 -6.81 -0.32 -5.88
N ILE A 91 -5.73 -0.96 -5.45
CA ILE A 91 -4.85 -0.40 -4.43
C ILE A 91 -3.47 -0.27 -5.05
N HIS A 92 -3.00 0.97 -5.12
CA HIS A 92 -1.66 1.26 -5.63
C HIS A 92 -0.71 1.37 -4.45
N LEU A 93 0.26 0.47 -4.38
CA LEU A 93 1.29 0.50 -3.35
C LEU A 93 2.39 1.42 -3.86
N LEU A 94 2.55 2.55 -3.20
CA LEU A 94 3.35 3.66 -3.74
C LEU A 94 4.75 3.73 -3.17
N LEU A 95 4.92 3.47 -1.87
CA LEU A 95 6.23 3.59 -1.23
C LEU A 95 6.28 2.74 0.01
N LEU A 96 7.42 2.08 0.23
CA LEU A 96 7.70 1.31 1.43
C LEU A 96 8.82 2.00 2.18
N LEU A 97 8.66 2.13 3.49
CA LEU A 97 9.65 2.79 4.35
C LEU A 97 10.01 1.88 5.50
N ASP A 98 11.31 1.82 5.81
CA ASP A 98 11.78 1.22 7.03
C ASP A 98 12.03 2.35 8.03
N LYS A 99 11.32 2.32 9.14
CA LYS A 99 11.41 3.37 10.15
C LYS A 99 12.84 3.59 10.64
N ASN A 100 13.64 2.52 10.64
CA ASN A 100 15.03 2.61 11.10
C ASN A 100 15.92 3.36 10.12
N GLU A 101 15.52 3.45 8.85
CA GLU A 101 16.27 4.20 7.84
C GLU A 101 15.72 5.60 7.67
N GLN A 102 14.40 5.70 7.71
CA GLN A 102 13.71 6.91 7.31
C GLN A 102 12.37 6.94 8.02
N GLU A 103 12.15 7.97 8.82
CA GLU A 103 10.94 8.03 9.63
C GLU A 103 9.70 8.32 8.80
N ASP A 104 9.84 9.14 7.79
CA ASP A 104 8.72 9.54 6.94
C ASP A 104 9.23 9.77 5.53
N ALA A 105 8.30 9.95 4.59
CA ALA A 105 8.68 10.25 3.22
C ALA A 105 9.39 11.60 3.16
N SER A 106 10.44 11.67 2.35
CA SER A 106 11.15 12.92 2.12
C SER A 106 10.28 13.87 1.33
N GLU A 107 10.67 15.15 1.29
CA GLU A 107 9.95 16.15 0.49
C GLU A 107 9.90 15.75 -0.98
N GLU A 108 10.99 15.23 -1.49
CA GLU A 108 11.05 14.79 -2.89
C GLU A 108 10.09 13.62 -3.12
N GLN A 109 10.07 12.66 -2.20
CA GLN A 109 9.16 11.53 -2.30
C GLN A 109 7.70 11.98 -2.18
N ARG A 110 7.41 12.89 -1.27
CA ARG A 110 6.05 13.42 -1.10
C ARG A 110 5.57 14.11 -2.37
N LYS A 111 6.44 14.89 -2.99
CA LYS A 111 6.12 15.57 -4.23
C LYS A 111 5.79 14.58 -5.34
N GLN A 112 6.61 13.55 -5.47
CA GLN A 112 6.40 12.51 -6.46
C GLN A 112 5.10 11.76 -6.22
N ILE A 113 4.84 11.41 -4.97
CA ILE A 113 3.63 10.67 -4.61
C ILE A 113 2.38 11.51 -4.86
N ARG A 114 2.45 12.81 -4.55
CA ARG A 114 1.32 13.70 -4.79
C ARG A 114 1.00 13.76 -6.28
N HIS A 115 2.04 13.83 -7.10
CA HIS A 115 1.87 13.86 -8.55
C HIS A 115 1.23 12.54 -9.04
N TRP A 116 1.73 11.41 -8.58
CA TRP A 116 1.19 10.12 -8.96
C TRP A 116 -0.26 9.95 -8.54
N ALA A 117 -0.57 10.34 -7.31
CA ALA A 117 -1.93 10.20 -6.79
C ALA A 117 -2.91 11.00 -7.64
N ALA A 118 -2.54 12.22 -8.01
CA ALA A 118 -3.38 13.04 -8.86
C ALA A 118 -3.59 12.40 -10.22
N GLN A 119 -2.53 11.86 -10.81
CA GLN A 119 -2.60 11.21 -12.11
C GLN A 119 -3.50 9.98 -12.06
N LEU A 120 -3.29 9.13 -11.05
CA LEU A 120 -4.06 7.89 -10.92
C LEU A 120 -5.54 8.16 -10.71
N LYS A 121 -5.86 9.20 -9.93
CA LYS A 121 -7.24 9.57 -9.69
C LYS A 121 -7.89 10.08 -10.97
N ARG A 122 -7.19 10.89 -11.75
CA ARG A 122 -7.71 11.36 -13.02
C ARG A 122 -7.99 10.21 -13.96
N ASP A 123 -7.03 9.27 -14.05
CA ASP A 123 -7.17 8.13 -14.95
C ASP A 123 -8.32 7.21 -14.54
N ALA A 124 -8.62 7.17 -13.26
CA ALA A 124 -9.72 6.36 -12.74
C ALA A 124 -11.07 7.08 -12.80
N GLY A 125 -11.08 8.35 -13.18
CA GLY A 125 -12.32 9.11 -13.21
C GLY A 125 -12.75 9.63 -11.86
N ASP A 126 -11.83 9.67 -10.92
CA ASP A 126 -12.13 10.15 -9.55
C ASP A 126 -11.86 11.63 -9.38
#